data_f531e7fb88fecf5257c338c2eaccc2c9
#
_entry.id   f531e7fb88fecf5257c338c2eaccc2c9
#
_cell.length_a   1.000
_cell.length_b   1.000
_cell.length_c   1.000
_cell.angle_alpha   90.00
_cell.angle_beta   90.00
_cell.angle_gamma   90.00
#
_symmetry.space_group_name_H-M   'P 1'
#
loop_
_entity.id
_entity.type
_entity.pdbx_description
1 polymer ?
#
loop_
_entity_poly.entity_id
_entity_poly.type
_entity_poly.pdbx_seq_one_letter_code
_entity_poly.pdbx_strand_id
1 'polypeptide(L)'
;QISGPSAAVMYWNQREKSRHTFMGEWTRSGDKYTRDADGYYHYCGRSDDMLKVSGIYVSPFEVEGALMTHEAVLEAAVVAHADTDQLIKPKAWVVLKPGLAASDALADQLKQHVKDKLAPYKYPRWLEFVAELPKTATGKIQRFKLRG
;
A
#
# COMPACT_ATOMS: atom_id res chain seq x y z
N GLN A 1 12.34 7.99 -12.01
CA GLN A 1 11.98 8.68 -13.25
C GLN A 1 12.08 7.72 -14.42
N ILE A 2 11.24 7.92 -15.41
CA ILE A 2 11.23 7.14 -16.65
C ILE A 2 11.39 8.09 -17.83
N SER A 3 12.00 7.62 -18.92
CA SER A 3 12.12 8.33 -20.17
C SER A 3 11.76 7.39 -21.32
N GLY A 4 11.13 7.89 -22.35
CA GLY A 4 10.77 7.11 -23.55
C GLY A 4 9.96 7.92 -24.55
N PRO A 5 9.95 7.51 -25.83
CA PRO A 5 9.34 8.27 -26.91
C PRO A 5 7.81 8.38 -26.80
N SER A 6 7.16 7.50 -26.03
CA SER A 6 5.71 7.50 -25.78
C SER A 6 5.31 8.22 -24.50
N ALA A 7 6.26 8.90 -23.80
CA ALA A 7 5.95 9.65 -22.60
C ALA A 7 5.07 10.85 -22.93
N ALA A 8 4.03 11.09 -22.12
CA ALA A 8 3.20 12.30 -22.24
C ALA A 8 4.03 13.55 -21.89
N VAL A 9 3.65 14.67 -22.44
CA VAL A 9 4.35 15.96 -22.22
C VAL A 9 3.67 16.83 -21.17
N MET A 10 2.37 16.63 -20.91
CA MET A 10 1.61 17.39 -19.91
C MET A 10 0.28 16.73 -19.55
N TYR A 11 -0.29 17.17 -18.44
CA TYR A 11 -1.71 16.96 -18.11
C TYR A 11 -2.53 18.14 -18.63
N TRP A 12 -3.66 17.85 -19.27
CA TRP A 12 -4.56 18.88 -19.75
C TRP A 12 -5.06 19.76 -18.59
N ASN A 13 -4.95 21.07 -18.76
CA ASN A 13 -5.38 22.10 -17.79
C ASN A 13 -4.87 21.91 -16.34
N GLN A 14 -3.70 21.27 -16.15
CA GLN A 14 -3.07 21.07 -14.85
C GLN A 14 -1.59 21.47 -14.89
N ARG A 15 -1.35 22.78 -15.00
CA ARG A 15 -0.01 23.34 -15.22
C ARG A 15 0.99 22.95 -14.12
N GLU A 16 0.63 23.12 -12.85
CA GLU A 16 1.53 22.81 -11.74
C GLU A 16 1.87 21.33 -11.69
N LYS A 17 0.85 20.48 -11.77
CA LYS A 17 1.04 19.03 -11.80
C LYS A 17 1.93 18.60 -12.97
N SER A 18 1.74 19.22 -14.15
CA SER A 18 2.56 18.94 -15.32
C SER A 18 4.03 19.30 -15.08
N ARG A 19 4.31 20.47 -14.52
CA ARG A 19 5.68 20.92 -14.20
C ARG A 19 6.39 20.02 -13.19
N HIS A 20 5.65 19.45 -12.23
CA HIS A 20 6.21 18.52 -11.23
C HIS A 20 6.38 17.09 -11.75
N THR A 21 5.61 16.71 -12.78
CA THR A 21 5.62 15.36 -13.35
C THR A 21 6.58 15.24 -14.54
N PHE A 22 6.51 16.19 -15.47
CA PHE A 22 7.29 16.17 -16.72
C PHE A 22 8.46 17.13 -16.62
N MET A 23 9.67 16.62 -16.49
CA MET A 23 10.90 17.38 -16.27
C MET A 23 11.87 17.14 -17.44
N GLY A 24 11.72 17.93 -18.51
CA GLY A 24 12.46 17.71 -19.76
C GLY A 24 12.04 16.37 -20.39
N GLU A 25 13.01 15.51 -20.67
CA GLU A 25 12.77 14.17 -21.20
C GLU A 25 12.33 13.12 -20.15
N TRP A 26 12.33 13.50 -18.87
CA TRP A 26 12.05 12.60 -17.76
C TRP A 26 10.63 12.78 -17.19
N THR A 27 9.96 11.66 -16.95
CA THR A 27 8.67 11.63 -16.26
C THR A 27 8.84 11.07 -14.86
N ARG A 28 8.33 11.76 -13.85
CA ARG A 28 8.23 11.27 -12.49
C ARG A 28 6.96 10.42 -12.35
N SER A 29 7.11 9.10 -12.27
CA SER A 29 5.96 8.19 -12.13
C SER A 29 5.28 8.29 -10.75
N GLY A 30 6.03 8.70 -9.71
CA GLY A 30 5.56 8.69 -8.32
C GLY A 30 5.62 7.30 -7.67
N ASP A 31 6.21 6.33 -8.34
CA ASP A 31 6.37 4.98 -7.84
C ASP A 31 7.72 4.78 -7.16
N LYS A 32 7.75 3.91 -6.17
CA LYS A 32 8.94 3.47 -5.45
C LYS A 32 9.30 2.04 -5.83
N TYR A 33 10.59 1.81 -5.99
CA TYR A 33 11.16 0.50 -6.28
C TYR A 33 12.39 0.28 -5.40
N THR A 34 12.66 -0.97 -5.07
CA THR A 34 13.96 -1.44 -4.59
C THR A 34 14.65 -2.20 -5.72
N ARG A 35 15.97 -2.12 -5.79
CA ARG A 35 16.76 -2.92 -6.72
C ARG A 35 17.53 -3.98 -5.92
N ASP A 36 17.40 -5.24 -6.33
CA ASP A 36 18.16 -6.34 -5.71
C ASP A 36 19.59 -6.44 -6.26
N ALA A 37 20.36 -7.40 -5.73
CA ALA A 37 21.73 -7.63 -6.12
C ALA A 37 21.88 -8.10 -7.58
N ASP A 38 20.85 -8.76 -8.11
CA ASP A 38 20.81 -9.25 -9.49
C ASP A 38 20.35 -8.18 -10.49
N GLY A 39 19.95 -7.00 -9.98
CA GLY A 39 19.58 -5.84 -10.77
C GLY A 39 18.08 -5.74 -11.08
N TYR A 40 17.24 -6.63 -10.57
CA TYR A 40 15.79 -6.56 -10.73
C TYR A 40 15.16 -5.48 -9.86
N TYR A 41 14.10 -4.85 -10.38
CA TYR A 41 13.35 -3.82 -9.67
C TYR A 41 12.06 -4.39 -9.09
N HIS A 42 11.94 -4.35 -7.76
CA HIS A 42 10.74 -4.75 -7.02
C HIS A 42 9.90 -3.53 -6.71
N TYR A 43 8.65 -3.55 -7.13
CA TYR A 43 7.71 -2.46 -6.89
C TYR A 43 7.32 -2.39 -5.41
N CYS A 44 7.49 -1.22 -4.79
CA CYS A 44 7.20 -0.99 -3.38
C CYS A 44 5.95 -0.12 -3.14
N GLY A 45 5.28 0.28 -4.21
CA GLY A 45 4.09 1.12 -4.13
C GLY A 45 4.33 2.57 -4.55
N ARG A 46 3.30 3.37 -4.39
CA ARG A 46 3.36 4.80 -4.67
C ARG A 46 4.04 5.55 -3.53
N SER A 47 4.75 6.62 -3.87
CA SER A 47 5.43 7.46 -2.86
C SER A 47 4.45 8.17 -1.92
N ASP A 48 3.25 8.48 -2.41
CA ASP A 48 2.16 9.10 -1.65
C ASP A 48 1.34 8.10 -0.81
N ASP A 49 1.48 6.80 -1.06
CA ASP A 49 0.87 5.73 -0.26
C ASP A 49 1.81 5.18 0.83
N MET A 50 3.11 5.51 0.79
CA MET A 50 4.06 5.04 1.81
C MET A 50 3.68 5.56 3.20
N LEU A 51 3.66 4.65 4.18
CA LEU A 51 3.40 4.99 5.57
C LEU A 51 4.69 5.44 6.26
N LYS A 52 4.64 6.53 7.01
CA LYS A 52 5.78 7.00 7.79
C LYS A 52 5.59 6.60 9.27
N VAL A 53 6.00 5.38 9.62
CA VAL A 53 5.87 4.81 10.97
C VAL A 53 7.11 5.13 11.78
N SER A 54 6.99 5.96 12.82
CA SER A 54 8.12 6.37 13.68
C SER A 54 9.35 6.87 12.87
N GLY A 55 9.10 7.61 11.79
CA GLY A 55 10.15 8.13 10.92
C GLY A 55 10.64 7.19 9.81
N ILE A 56 10.25 5.91 9.85
CA ILE A 56 10.65 4.89 8.86
C ILE A 56 9.54 4.73 7.82
N TYR A 57 9.91 4.69 6.56
CA TYR A 57 8.95 4.40 5.49
C TYR A 57 8.61 2.92 5.42
N VAL A 58 7.32 2.61 5.47
CA VAL A 58 6.75 1.27 5.35
C VAL A 58 5.92 1.21 4.08
N SER A 59 6.19 0.21 3.25
CA SER A 59 5.40 -0.06 2.05
C SER A 59 4.07 -0.73 2.44
N PRO A 60 2.92 -0.18 2.06
CA PRO A 60 1.65 -0.88 2.24
C PRO A 60 1.63 -2.21 1.49
N PHE A 61 2.22 -2.29 0.29
CA PHE A 61 2.29 -3.51 -0.52
C PHE A 61 3.07 -4.63 0.16
N GLU A 62 4.13 -4.32 0.90
CA GLU A 62 4.90 -5.31 1.66
C GLU A 62 4.04 -5.96 2.76
N VAL A 63 3.26 -5.14 3.47
CA VAL A 63 2.36 -5.61 4.53
C VAL A 63 1.17 -6.36 3.94
N GLU A 64 0.58 -5.86 2.86
CA GLU A 64 -0.48 -6.51 2.10
C GLU A 64 -0.01 -7.88 1.58
N GLY A 65 1.18 -7.93 0.98
CA GLY A 65 1.79 -9.16 0.50
C GLY A 65 1.97 -10.19 1.61
N ALA A 66 2.45 -9.78 2.79
CA ALA A 66 2.57 -10.66 3.95
C ALA A 66 1.18 -11.18 4.40
N LEU A 67 0.16 -10.32 4.49
CA LEU A 67 -1.21 -10.74 4.84
C LEU A 67 -1.77 -11.74 3.82
N MET A 68 -1.58 -11.50 2.53
CA MET A 68 -2.09 -12.36 1.45
C MET A 68 -1.42 -13.74 1.39
N THR A 69 -0.29 -13.95 2.06
CA THR A 69 0.29 -15.30 2.21
C THR A 69 -0.44 -16.17 3.24
N HIS A 70 -1.36 -15.61 4.03
CA HIS A 70 -2.18 -16.38 4.96
C HIS A 70 -3.37 -17.01 4.24
N GLU A 71 -3.66 -18.31 4.56
CA GLU A 71 -4.68 -19.10 3.87
C GLU A 71 -6.09 -18.51 3.92
N ALA A 72 -6.42 -17.77 4.98
CA ALA A 72 -7.74 -17.15 5.17
C ALA A 72 -7.95 -15.87 4.35
N VAL A 73 -6.89 -15.22 3.84
CA VAL A 73 -6.96 -13.92 3.20
C VAL A 73 -7.18 -14.06 1.70
N LEU A 74 -8.20 -13.37 1.19
CA LEU A 74 -8.44 -13.22 -0.25
C LEU A 74 -7.78 -11.95 -0.79
N GLU A 75 -8.02 -10.81 -0.13
CA GLU A 75 -7.48 -9.52 -0.48
C GLU A 75 -7.15 -8.72 0.79
N ALA A 76 -6.17 -7.84 0.69
CA ALA A 76 -5.83 -6.91 1.76
C ALA A 76 -5.50 -5.53 1.21
N ALA A 77 -5.82 -4.50 1.98
CA ALA A 77 -5.37 -3.13 1.73
C ALA A 77 -4.86 -2.52 3.04
N VAL A 78 -3.73 -1.82 2.97
CA VAL A 78 -3.10 -1.20 4.14
C VAL A 78 -3.00 0.29 3.92
N VAL A 79 -3.41 1.05 4.94
CA VAL A 79 -3.39 2.51 4.94
C VAL A 79 -2.74 3.05 6.21
N ALA A 80 -2.31 4.30 6.14
CA ALA A 80 -1.89 5.06 7.32
C ALA A 80 -3.11 5.38 8.19
N HIS A 81 -2.99 5.15 9.49
CA HIS A 81 -3.98 5.55 10.49
C HIS A 81 -3.26 6.16 11.69
N ALA A 82 -3.78 7.27 12.22
CA ALA A 82 -3.23 7.92 13.40
C ALA A 82 -3.82 7.27 14.67
N ASP A 83 -2.97 6.97 15.65
CA ASP A 83 -3.43 6.58 16.97
C ASP A 83 -3.86 7.79 17.80
N THR A 84 -4.21 7.58 19.06
CA THR A 84 -4.62 8.64 20.00
C THR A 84 -3.55 9.72 20.21
N ASP A 85 -2.28 9.36 20.04
CA ASP A 85 -1.12 10.25 20.17
C ASP A 85 -0.71 10.86 18.82
N GLN A 86 -1.57 10.76 17.80
CA GLN A 86 -1.32 11.21 16.42
C GLN A 86 -0.12 10.51 15.75
N LEU A 87 0.30 9.36 16.25
CA LEU A 87 1.36 8.57 15.64
C LEU A 87 0.81 7.68 14.53
N ILE A 88 1.42 7.78 13.36
CA ILE A 88 1.01 6.97 12.22
C ILE A 88 1.43 5.51 12.40
N LYS A 89 0.45 4.62 12.25
CA LYS A 89 0.60 3.15 12.28
C LYS A 89 -0.12 2.53 11.09
N PRO A 90 0.26 1.32 10.66
CA PRO A 90 -0.49 0.61 9.63
C PRO A 90 -1.86 0.14 10.17
N LYS A 91 -2.90 0.35 9.36
CA LYS A 91 -4.24 -0.23 9.52
C LYS A 91 -4.55 -1.08 8.29
N ALA A 92 -4.98 -2.33 8.51
CA ALA A 92 -5.32 -3.26 7.46
C ALA A 92 -6.84 -3.43 7.32
N TRP A 93 -7.28 -3.48 6.08
CA TRP A 93 -8.62 -3.88 5.66
C TRP A 93 -8.49 -5.21 4.93
N VAL A 94 -9.22 -6.24 5.38
CA VAL A 94 -9.04 -7.60 4.90
C VAL A 94 -10.35 -8.18 4.41
N VAL A 95 -10.32 -8.74 3.20
CA VAL A 95 -11.38 -9.58 2.66
C VAL A 95 -10.99 -11.03 2.89
N LEU A 96 -11.84 -11.79 3.55
CA LEU A 96 -11.64 -13.21 3.79
C LEU A 96 -12.06 -14.05 2.58
N LYS A 97 -11.47 -15.23 2.45
CA LYS A 97 -11.93 -16.22 1.48
C LYS A 97 -13.35 -16.69 1.82
N PRO A 98 -14.14 -17.09 0.80
CA PRO A 98 -15.49 -17.61 1.02
C PRO A 98 -15.55 -18.73 2.05
N GLY A 99 -16.59 -18.71 2.90
CA GLY A 99 -16.81 -19.71 3.93
C GLY A 99 -16.10 -19.46 5.27
N LEU A 100 -15.30 -18.42 5.38
CA LEU A 100 -14.64 -18.00 6.63
C LEU A 100 -15.40 -16.86 7.30
N ALA A 101 -15.44 -16.88 8.64
CA ALA A 101 -16.07 -15.85 9.44
C ALA A 101 -15.01 -14.95 10.09
N ALA A 102 -15.30 -13.65 10.14
CA ALA A 102 -14.51 -12.68 10.86
C ALA A 102 -14.56 -12.95 12.38
N SER A 103 -13.41 -12.85 13.04
CA SER A 103 -13.30 -12.95 14.49
C SER A 103 -12.06 -12.22 14.99
N ASP A 104 -12.08 -11.80 16.27
CA ASP A 104 -10.92 -11.19 16.92
C ASP A 104 -9.73 -12.14 16.96
N ALA A 105 -9.99 -13.44 17.20
CA ALA A 105 -8.94 -14.46 17.19
C ALA A 105 -8.22 -14.53 15.81
N LEU A 106 -8.98 -14.50 14.71
CA LEU A 106 -8.40 -14.48 13.37
C LEU A 106 -7.64 -13.16 13.09
N ALA A 107 -8.17 -12.04 13.56
CA ALA A 107 -7.46 -10.76 13.45
C ALA A 107 -6.10 -10.79 14.16
N ASP A 108 -6.03 -11.36 15.35
CA ASP A 108 -4.78 -11.50 16.11
C ASP A 108 -3.82 -12.51 15.45
N GLN A 109 -4.34 -13.61 14.88
CA GLN A 109 -3.54 -14.54 14.08
C GLN A 109 -2.92 -13.84 12.87
N LEU A 110 -3.67 -13.03 12.13
CA LEU A 110 -3.18 -12.27 10.98
C LEU A 110 -2.12 -11.25 11.38
N LYS A 111 -2.31 -10.53 12.48
CA LYS A 111 -1.30 -9.61 13.03
C LYS A 111 -0.01 -10.35 13.40
N GLN A 112 -0.13 -11.52 14.05
CA GLN A 112 1.02 -12.35 14.40
C GLN A 112 1.72 -12.88 13.15
N HIS A 113 0.98 -13.35 12.16
CA HIS A 113 1.52 -13.80 10.88
C HIS A 113 2.38 -12.72 10.17
N VAL A 114 1.95 -11.45 10.23
CA VAL A 114 2.75 -10.34 9.68
C VAL A 114 4.00 -10.09 10.53
N LYS A 115 3.91 -10.16 11.86
CA LYS A 115 5.08 -10.00 12.76
C LYS A 115 6.15 -11.07 12.54
N ASP A 116 5.73 -12.29 12.22
CA ASP A 116 6.65 -13.41 11.98
C ASP A 116 7.40 -13.28 10.64
N LYS A 117 6.85 -12.52 9.71
CA LYS A 117 7.40 -12.33 8.36
C LYS A 117 8.12 -11.00 8.15
N LEU A 118 7.70 -9.96 8.87
CA LEU A 118 8.20 -8.60 8.69
C LEU A 118 8.71 -8.01 10.01
N ALA A 119 9.49 -6.93 9.89
CA ALA A 119 9.97 -6.20 11.07
C ALA A 119 8.78 -5.73 11.96
N PRO A 120 8.93 -5.73 13.31
CA PRO A 120 7.82 -5.50 14.24
C PRO A 120 7.07 -4.18 14.07
N TYR A 121 7.72 -3.13 13.56
CA TYR A 121 7.06 -1.84 13.33
C TYR A 121 6.12 -1.83 12.11
N LYS A 122 6.16 -2.88 11.26
CA LYS A 122 5.38 -3.00 10.02
C LYS A 122 4.00 -3.64 10.23
N TYR A 123 3.78 -4.39 11.33
CA TYR A 123 2.50 -5.07 11.49
C TYR A 123 1.33 -4.10 11.69
N PRO A 124 0.13 -4.40 11.18
CA PRO A 124 -1.04 -3.56 11.35
C PRO A 124 -1.50 -3.54 12.81
N ARG A 125 -1.66 -2.35 13.38
CA ARG A 125 -2.21 -2.18 14.75
C ARG A 125 -3.70 -2.45 14.78
N TRP A 126 -4.39 -2.05 13.73
CA TRP A 126 -5.81 -2.29 13.55
C TRP A 126 -6.01 -3.16 12.32
N LEU A 127 -6.96 -4.07 12.41
CA LEU A 127 -7.37 -4.93 11.32
C LEU A 127 -8.89 -4.99 11.31
N GLU A 128 -9.48 -4.66 10.19
CA GLU A 128 -10.93 -4.71 9.97
C GLU A 128 -11.25 -5.64 8.82
N PHE A 129 -12.27 -6.47 9.01
CA PHE A 129 -12.78 -7.34 7.96
C PHE A 129 -13.91 -6.65 7.21
N VAL A 130 -13.86 -6.75 5.88
CA VAL A 130 -14.84 -6.16 4.97
C VAL A 130 -15.25 -7.18 3.92
N ALA A 131 -16.46 -7.01 3.38
CA ALA A 131 -16.95 -7.88 2.32
C ALA A 131 -16.19 -7.66 1.01
N GLU A 132 -15.83 -6.39 0.72
CA GLU A 132 -15.06 -6.01 -0.47
C GLU A 132 -14.22 -4.76 -0.22
N LEU A 133 -13.14 -4.60 -0.98
CA LEU A 133 -12.34 -3.38 -0.99
C LEU A 133 -12.86 -2.40 -2.06
N PRO A 134 -12.84 -1.08 -1.80
CA PRO A 134 -13.24 -0.09 -2.79
C PRO A 134 -12.24 -0.09 -3.96
N LYS A 135 -12.73 -0.32 -5.17
CA LYS A 135 -11.93 -0.40 -6.40
C LYS A 135 -12.40 0.60 -7.45
N THR A 136 -11.50 0.98 -8.34
CA THR A 136 -11.84 1.65 -9.59
C THR A 136 -12.47 0.67 -10.57
N ALA A 137 -13.04 1.17 -11.67
CA ALA A 137 -13.53 0.33 -12.76
C ALA A 137 -12.44 -0.57 -13.37
N THR A 138 -11.16 -0.21 -13.21
CA THR A 138 -10.00 -0.99 -13.67
C THR A 138 -9.43 -1.92 -12.60
N GLY A 139 -10.13 -2.10 -11.46
CA GLY A 139 -9.73 -3.03 -10.38
C GLY A 139 -8.67 -2.50 -9.41
N LYS A 140 -8.24 -1.24 -9.52
CA LYS A 140 -7.26 -0.64 -8.59
C LYS A 140 -7.92 -0.25 -7.27
N ILE A 141 -7.31 -0.63 -6.14
CA ILE A 141 -7.79 -0.29 -4.80
C ILE A 141 -7.72 1.24 -4.58
N GLN A 142 -8.85 1.82 -4.16
CA GLN A 142 -8.99 3.24 -3.83
C GLN A 142 -8.65 3.49 -2.36
N ARG A 143 -7.35 3.43 -1.99
CA ARG A 143 -6.88 3.57 -0.59
C ARG A 143 -7.34 4.85 0.09
N PHE A 144 -7.58 5.92 -0.65
CA PHE A 144 -8.07 7.17 -0.08
C PHE A 144 -9.45 7.04 0.59
N LYS A 145 -10.28 6.09 0.15
CA LYS A 145 -11.58 5.78 0.77
C LYS A 145 -11.47 4.97 2.06
N LEU A 146 -10.31 4.39 2.31
CA LEU A 146 -10.02 3.57 3.49
C LEU A 146 -9.28 4.35 4.59
N ARG A 147 -8.83 5.55 4.27
CA ARG A 147 -8.25 6.49 5.23
C ARG A 147 -9.40 7.20 5.94
N GLY A 148 -9.59 6.90 7.24
CA GLY A 148 -10.55 7.57 8.13
C GLY A 148 -9.98 8.85 8.69
#